data_be9ab0ca127068d986dc9940919a1cc1
#
_entry.id   be9ab0ca127068d986dc9940919a1cc1
#
_cell.length_a   1.000
_cell.length_b   1.000
_cell.length_c   1.000
_cell.angle_alpha   90.00
_cell.angle_beta   90.00
_cell.angle_gamma   90.00
#
_symmetry.space_group_name_H-M   'P 1'
#
loop_
_entity.id
_entity.type
_entity.pdbx_description
1 polymer ?
#
loop_
_entity_poly.entity_id
_entity_poly.type
_entity_poly.pdbx_seq_one_letter_code
_entity_poly.pdbx_strand_id
1 'polypeptide(L)'
;MEKRNFDFKKDILDTDDSTGGREIIYRDGVEEKILSEIESRDDFDALRFKRLLALPDLSRKESSPIKFVIDEILAIDDFKGFDVVKTPETLTVSDSFDLFNFPEDHPSRNTSDTYFIGEDRVLRTHTTSMWLYYLTDPDVQKLLSERGWIGELCYGKVYRKDEIDSKHFPVFHQIDGLYIQKREKGEITLDDLQRVLANIVKAVFGEDITYKFLGDTFPFTDPSTQIEIKWGDKWLEVVGAGVVHKNVLERLGIDSEKYTGWAFGFGIERLAMVKMDIPDIRIFWSEDPRVTKQFVSLNSKYASVSKYPEVVRDISFIVSKKTSLNRFYEIVRHLAGDLVEEVAMTDEYENDEKFGADRKSYTFRIVYRSHERTLTNEEVNKIHSEVEKMVGEDLGAEVR
;
A
#
# COMPACT_ATOMS: atom_id res chain seq x y z
N MET A 1 -34.02 10.10 -17.79
CA MET A 1 -33.26 9.09 -17.04
C MET A 1 -34.05 8.73 -15.80
N GLU A 2 -34.41 7.46 -15.59
CA GLU A 2 -34.96 7.02 -14.32
C GLU A 2 -33.94 7.29 -13.23
N LYS A 3 -34.38 7.92 -12.13
CA LYS A 3 -33.55 8.03 -10.94
C LYS A 3 -33.21 6.61 -10.48
N ARG A 4 -31.96 6.19 -10.65
CA ARG A 4 -31.48 4.94 -10.06
C ARG A 4 -31.58 5.10 -8.54
N ASN A 5 -32.49 4.37 -7.91
CA ASN A 5 -32.48 4.22 -6.47
C ASN A 5 -31.37 3.23 -6.12
N PHE A 6 -30.24 3.74 -5.69
CA PHE A 6 -29.19 2.91 -5.14
C PHE A 6 -29.59 2.54 -3.71
N ASP A 7 -29.83 1.26 -3.47
CA ASP A 7 -30.11 0.71 -2.14
C ASP A 7 -28.79 0.22 -1.55
N PHE A 8 -27.98 1.15 -1.02
CA PHE A 8 -26.77 0.83 -0.29
C PHE A 8 -26.94 1.19 1.19
N LYS A 9 -26.30 0.40 2.05
CA LYS A 9 -26.13 0.72 3.47
C LYS A 9 -24.81 1.44 3.65
N LYS A 10 -24.74 2.32 4.65
CA LYS A 10 -23.49 2.97 5.02
C LYS A 10 -23.28 2.96 6.52
N ASP A 11 -22.04 2.84 6.92
CA ASP A 11 -21.54 3.09 8.26
C ASP A 11 -20.76 4.41 8.24
N ILE A 12 -21.02 5.29 9.17
CA ILE A 12 -20.24 6.53 9.34
C ILE A 12 -19.46 6.37 10.64
N LEU A 13 -18.15 6.45 10.54
CA LEU A 13 -17.24 6.40 11.67
C LEU A 13 -16.72 7.80 11.95
N ASP A 14 -16.67 8.18 13.22
CA ASP A 14 -15.91 9.36 13.64
C ASP A 14 -14.44 8.99 13.56
N THR A 15 -13.69 9.65 12.70
CA THR A 15 -12.29 9.31 12.47
C THR A 15 -11.37 10.24 13.25
N ASP A 16 -10.28 9.64 13.77
CA ASP A 16 -9.06 10.32 14.19
C ASP A 16 -8.10 10.53 13.00
N ASP A 17 -8.59 10.42 11.75
CA ASP A 17 -7.74 10.56 10.61
C ASP A 17 -7.28 12.00 10.36
N SER A 18 -6.22 12.13 9.60
CA SER A 18 -5.55 13.41 9.36
C SER A 18 -6.38 14.44 8.59
N THR A 19 -7.49 14.03 7.93
CA THR A 19 -8.37 14.94 7.21
C THR A 19 -9.33 15.68 8.14
N GLY A 20 -9.70 15.09 9.27
CA GLY A 20 -10.75 15.60 10.17
C GLY A 20 -12.14 15.59 9.52
N GLY A 21 -12.34 14.83 8.44
CA GLY A 21 -13.62 14.50 7.82
C GLY A 21 -14.26 13.26 8.45
N ARG A 22 -15.24 12.69 7.74
CA ARG A 22 -15.91 11.43 8.15
C ARG A 22 -15.27 10.26 7.42
N GLU A 23 -15.19 9.09 8.04
CA GLU A 23 -15.00 7.83 7.30
C GLU A 23 -16.38 7.26 6.97
N ILE A 24 -16.63 7.03 5.69
CA ILE A 24 -17.91 6.50 5.19
C ILE A 24 -17.66 5.16 4.50
N ILE A 25 -18.22 4.09 5.05
CA ILE A 25 -18.12 2.75 4.49
C ILE A 25 -19.46 2.39 3.85
N TYR A 26 -19.47 2.34 2.51
CA TYR A 26 -20.63 1.88 1.75
C TYR A 26 -20.60 0.36 1.58
N ARG A 27 -21.78 -0.25 1.74
CA ARG A 27 -22.00 -1.70 1.57
C ARG A 27 -23.09 -1.95 0.55
N ASP A 28 -22.89 -2.95 -0.29
CA ASP A 28 -23.84 -3.39 -1.31
C ASP A 28 -24.29 -4.83 -1.01
N GLY A 29 -25.58 -5.03 -0.74
CA GLY A 29 -26.14 -6.35 -0.49
C GLY A 29 -26.07 -7.29 -1.70
N VAL A 30 -25.87 -6.75 -2.92
CA VAL A 30 -25.64 -7.57 -4.12
C VAL A 30 -24.22 -8.11 -4.11
N GLU A 31 -23.22 -7.31 -3.71
CA GLU A 31 -21.85 -7.80 -3.54
C GLU A 31 -21.79 -8.94 -2.52
N GLU A 32 -22.43 -8.78 -1.36
CA GLU A 32 -22.45 -9.82 -0.32
C GLU A 32 -22.96 -11.17 -0.84
N LYS A 33 -24.00 -11.15 -1.68
CA LYS A 33 -24.55 -12.36 -2.33
C LYS A 33 -23.55 -12.97 -3.30
N ILE A 34 -22.95 -12.15 -4.16
CA ILE A 34 -21.95 -12.57 -5.16
C ILE A 34 -20.73 -13.20 -4.48
N LEU A 35 -20.23 -12.59 -3.41
CA LEU A 35 -19.11 -13.13 -2.64
C LEU A 35 -19.47 -14.49 -2.01
N SER A 36 -20.69 -14.62 -1.49
CA SER A 36 -21.20 -15.90 -0.96
C SER A 36 -21.35 -16.97 -2.03
N GLU A 37 -21.79 -16.61 -3.24
CA GLU A 37 -21.87 -17.52 -4.38
C GLU A 37 -20.49 -17.98 -4.85
N ILE A 38 -19.52 -17.05 -4.97
CA ILE A 38 -18.12 -17.37 -5.30
C ILE A 38 -17.55 -18.33 -4.24
N GLU A 39 -17.79 -18.07 -2.96
CA GLU A 39 -17.26 -18.89 -1.87
C GLU A 39 -17.81 -20.33 -1.91
N SER A 40 -19.05 -20.53 -2.36
CA SER A 40 -19.69 -21.86 -2.48
C SER A 40 -19.21 -22.71 -3.66
N ARG A 41 -18.44 -22.14 -4.60
CA ARG A 41 -17.98 -22.76 -5.85
C ARG A 41 -16.50 -23.10 -5.80
N ASP A 42 -16.08 -24.15 -6.54
CA ASP A 42 -14.68 -24.62 -6.66
C ASP A 42 -14.20 -24.73 -8.11
N ASP A 43 -14.93 -24.11 -9.06
CA ASP A 43 -14.46 -24.01 -10.43
C ASP A 43 -13.28 -23.04 -10.57
N PHE A 44 -12.61 -23.05 -11.71
CA PHE A 44 -11.41 -22.26 -11.97
C PHE A 44 -11.61 -20.75 -11.72
N ASP A 45 -12.74 -20.20 -12.14
CA ASP A 45 -13.03 -18.78 -11.97
C ASP A 45 -13.28 -18.42 -10.52
N ALA A 46 -14.08 -19.22 -9.81
CA ALA A 46 -14.33 -19.02 -8.39
C ALA A 46 -13.02 -19.09 -7.56
N LEU A 47 -12.16 -20.09 -7.80
CA LEU A 47 -10.87 -20.21 -7.13
C LEU A 47 -9.95 -19.02 -7.43
N ARG A 48 -9.99 -18.48 -8.65
CA ARG A 48 -9.26 -17.26 -9.02
C ARG A 48 -9.76 -16.04 -8.24
N PHE A 49 -11.08 -15.82 -8.20
CA PHE A 49 -11.67 -14.71 -7.45
C PHE A 49 -11.41 -14.82 -5.95
N LYS A 50 -11.56 -16.01 -5.36
CA LYS A 50 -11.21 -16.24 -3.95
C LYS A 50 -9.78 -15.80 -3.65
N ARG A 51 -8.81 -16.16 -4.49
CA ARG A 51 -7.40 -15.72 -4.33
C ARG A 51 -7.22 -14.22 -4.40
N LEU A 52 -7.83 -13.56 -5.39
CA LEU A 52 -7.68 -12.12 -5.59
C LEU A 52 -8.31 -11.33 -4.44
N LEU A 53 -9.51 -11.72 -4.04
CA LEU A 53 -10.28 -11.05 -2.98
C LEU A 53 -9.67 -11.28 -1.59
N ALA A 54 -9.06 -12.45 -1.34
CA ALA A 54 -8.40 -12.78 -0.07
C ALA A 54 -7.11 -11.99 0.17
N LEU A 55 -6.52 -11.37 -0.86
CA LEU A 55 -5.35 -10.52 -0.66
C LEU A 55 -5.70 -9.34 0.25
N PRO A 56 -4.87 -9.03 1.27
CA PRO A 56 -5.14 -7.94 2.18
C PRO A 56 -5.15 -6.58 1.47
N ASP A 57 -5.98 -5.66 1.96
CA ASP A 57 -5.91 -4.26 1.55
C ASP A 57 -4.70 -3.59 2.22
N LEU A 58 -3.61 -3.46 1.47
CA LEU A 58 -2.35 -2.90 1.98
C LEU A 58 -2.44 -1.39 2.25
N SER A 59 -3.42 -0.71 1.66
CA SER A 59 -3.65 0.72 1.90
C SER A 59 -4.19 1.00 3.31
N ARG A 60 -4.69 -0.04 3.99
CA ARG A 60 -5.24 0.01 5.36
C ARG A 60 -4.47 -0.89 6.35
N LYS A 61 -3.39 -1.53 5.89
CA LYS A 61 -2.55 -2.41 6.72
C LYS A 61 -1.43 -1.59 7.35
N GLU A 62 -1.39 -1.56 8.69
CA GLU A 62 -0.29 -0.93 9.43
C GLU A 62 1.08 -1.47 8.99
N SER A 63 2.09 -0.61 8.99
CA SER A 63 3.45 -0.91 8.54
C SER A 63 3.60 -1.30 7.06
N SER A 64 2.55 -1.07 6.24
CA SER A 64 2.64 -1.25 4.79
C SER A 64 3.23 -0.01 4.13
N PRO A 65 4.17 -0.16 3.19
CA PRO A 65 4.63 0.96 2.35
C PRO A 65 3.50 1.71 1.65
N ILE A 66 2.43 1.00 1.26
CA ILE A 66 1.25 1.57 0.62
C ILE A 66 0.52 2.51 1.59
N LYS A 67 0.32 2.07 2.85
CA LYS A 67 -0.30 2.90 3.87
C LYS A 67 0.53 4.13 4.20
N PHE A 68 1.86 4.04 4.25
CA PHE A 68 2.70 5.21 4.48
C PHE A 68 2.51 6.30 3.41
N VAL A 69 2.34 5.92 2.13
CA VAL A 69 2.02 6.90 1.07
C VAL A 69 0.64 7.52 1.30
N ILE A 70 -0.36 6.69 1.66
CA ILE A 70 -1.71 7.18 1.98
C ILE A 70 -1.68 8.17 3.14
N ASP A 71 -1.01 7.85 4.24
CA ASP A 71 -0.95 8.69 5.43
C ASP A 71 -0.34 10.07 5.13
N GLU A 72 0.72 10.13 4.34
CA GLU A 72 1.31 11.40 3.89
C GLU A 72 0.35 12.23 3.03
N ILE A 73 -0.45 11.57 2.18
CA ILE A 73 -1.43 12.26 1.33
C ILE A 73 -2.60 12.77 2.17
N LEU A 74 -3.14 11.94 3.07
CA LEU A 74 -4.25 12.34 3.93
C LEU A 74 -3.89 13.54 4.83
N ALA A 75 -2.61 13.69 5.17
CA ALA A 75 -2.11 14.78 6.02
C ALA A 75 -1.99 16.14 5.31
N ILE A 76 -2.22 16.21 3.98
CA ILE A 76 -2.10 17.46 3.22
C ILE A 76 -3.23 18.41 3.58
N ASP A 77 -2.91 19.67 3.86
CA ASP A 77 -3.89 20.69 4.25
C ASP A 77 -5.04 20.89 3.24
N ASP A 78 -4.79 20.66 1.95
CA ASP A 78 -5.80 20.73 0.89
C ASP A 78 -6.96 19.75 1.12
N PHE A 79 -6.74 18.65 1.83
CA PHE A 79 -7.75 17.62 2.10
C PHE A 79 -8.42 17.78 3.47
N LYS A 80 -8.16 18.86 4.16
CA LYS A 80 -8.77 19.11 5.47
C LYS A 80 -10.29 19.22 5.39
N GLY A 81 -10.97 18.33 6.09
CA GLY A 81 -12.42 18.21 6.10
C GLY A 81 -13.01 17.45 4.91
N PHE A 82 -12.18 16.72 4.15
CA PHE A 82 -12.63 15.74 3.16
C PHE A 82 -13.07 14.46 3.88
N ASP A 83 -14.12 13.83 3.36
CA ASP A 83 -14.52 12.50 3.80
C ASP A 83 -13.55 11.45 3.26
N VAL A 84 -13.30 10.39 4.01
CA VAL A 84 -12.59 9.20 3.55
C VAL A 84 -13.61 8.12 3.23
N VAL A 85 -13.59 7.60 2.00
CA VAL A 85 -14.64 6.72 1.50
C VAL A 85 -14.11 5.31 1.23
N LYS A 86 -14.85 4.31 1.67
CA LYS A 86 -14.64 2.90 1.31
C LYS A 86 -15.91 2.35 0.64
N THR A 87 -15.73 1.65 -0.47
CA THR A 87 -16.84 1.12 -1.28
C THR A 87 -16.63 -0.35 -1.63
N PRO A 88 -17.68 -1.04 -2.10
CA PRO A 88 -17.60 -2.39 -2.63
C PRO A 88 -16.51 -2.56 -3.68
N GLU A 89 -16.00 -3.78 -3.80
CA GLU A 89 -14.96 -4.16 -4.77
C GLU A 89 -15.56 -4.70 -6.08
N THR A 90 -16.87 -4.92 -6.12
CA THR A 90 -17.60 -5.38 -7.31
C THR A 90 -18.63 -4.35 -7.75
N LEU A 91 -18.72 -4.12 -9.05
CA LEU A 91 -19.62 -3.15 -9.67
C LEU A 91 -20.26 -3.73 -10.92
N THR A 92 -21.39 -3.16 -11.36
CA THR A 92 -21.87 -3.47 -12.71
C THR A 92 -20.94 -2.90 -13.77
N VAL A 93 -20.94 -3.48 -14.96
CA VAL A 93 -20.21 -2.94 -16.13
C VAL A 93 -20.62 -1.50 -16.40
N SER A 94 -21.94 -1.22 -16.31
CA SER A 94 -22.48 0.13 -16.51
C SER A 94 -21.97 1.13 -15.45
N ASP A 95 -21.90 0.73 -14.18
CA ASP A 95 -21.44 1.61 -13.10
C ASP A 95 -19.92 1.81 -13.12
N SER A 96 -19.18 0.86 -13.67
CA SER A 96 -17.73 0.98 -13.83
C SER A 96 -17.32 1.81 -15.05
N PHE A 97 -18.08 1.76 -16.15
CA PHE A 97 -17.64 2.31 -17.43
C PHE A 97 -18.60 3.32 -18.04
N ASP A 98 -19.89 2.96 -18.25
CA ASP A 98 -20.83 3.85 -18.95
C ASP A 98 -21.05 5.16 -18.18
N LEU A 99 -21.13 5.07 -16.88
CA LEU A 99 -21.31 6.19 -15.98
C LEU A 99 -20.18 7.23 -16.12
N PHE A 100 -18.97 6.76 -16.43
CA PHE A 100 -17.74 7.54 -16.50
C PHE A 100 -17.28 7.84 -17.94
N ASN A 101 -18.19 7.79 -18.92
CA ASN A 101 -17.93 8.09 -20.34
C ASN A 101 -16.90 7.16 -21.02
N PHE A 102 -16.59 5.98 -20.48
CA PHE A 102 -15.70 5.07 -21.20
C PHE A 102 -16.35 4.62 -22.52
N PRO A 103 -15.68 4.79 -23.65
CA PRO A 103 -16.18 4.31 -24.95
C PRO A 103 -16.41 2.79 -24.94
N GLU A 104 -17.31 2.30 -25.82
CA GLU A 104 -17.60 0.86 -25.90
C GLU A 104 -16.37 0.03 -26.31
N ASP A 105 -15.47 0.61 -27.10
CA ASP A 105 -14.22 0.00 -27.58
C ASP A 105 -13.01 0.26 -26.67
N HIS A 106 -13.22 0.87 -25.50
CA HIS A 106 -12.12 1.14 -24.57
C HIS A 106 -11.48 -0.16 -24.06
N PRO A 107 -10.14 -0.29 -24.06
CA PRO A 107 -9.44 -1.51 -23.65
C PRO A 107 -9.88 -2.06 -22.29
N SER A 108 -10.09 -1.19 -21.30
CA SER A 108 -10.55 -1.59 -19.96
C SER A 108 -11.93 -2.28 -19.94
N ARG A 109 -12.71 -2.22 -21.03
CA ARG A 109 -13.97 -2.98 -21.15
C ARG A 109 -13.76 -4.40 -21.66
N ASN A 110 -12.53 -4.73 -22.08
CA ASN A 110 -12.26 -6.03 -22.65
C ASN A 110 -12.07 -7.09 -21.54
N THR A 111 -12.51 -8.31 -21.81
CA THR A 111 -12.29 -9.46 -20.96
C THR A 111 -10.80 -9.84 -20.86
N SER A 112 -9.94 -9.33 -21.75
CA SER A 112 -8.48 -9.45 -21.64
C SER A 112 -7.91 -8.65 -20.47
N ASP A 113 -8.49 -7.49 -20.14
CA ASP A 113 -7.93 -6.53 -19.18
C ASP A 113 -8.69 -6.49 -17.85
N THR A 114 -9.97 -6.86 -17.86
CA THR A 114 -10.87 -6.77 -16.70
C THR A 114 -11.37 -8.13 -16.24
N TYR A 115 -11.51 -8.28 -14.93
CA TYR A 115 -12.07 -9.46 -14.26
C TYR A 115 -13.60 -9.35 -14.22
N PHE A 116 -14.29 -10.07 -15.11
CA PHE A 116 -15.75 -10.17 -15.14
C PHE A 116 -16.26 -11.26 -14.21
N ILE A 117 -17.27 -10.94 -13.42
CA ILE A 117 -18.03 -11.85 -12.56
C ILE A 117 -19.41 -12.05 -13.21
N GLY A 118 -19.56 -13.15 -13.94
CA GLY A 118 -20.73 -13.34 -14.80
C GLY A 118 -20.70 -12.41 -16.02
N GLU A 119 -21.87 -11.94 -16.47
CA GLU A 119 -21.99 -11.17 -17.73
C GLU A 119 -21.98 -9.66 -17.53
N ASP A 120 -22.44 -9.17 -16.38
CA ASP A 120 -22.73 -7.74 -16.16
C ASP A 120 -21.97 -7.09 -15.00
N ARG A 121 -21.12 -7.84 -14.29
CA ARG A 121 -20.33 -7.30 -13.16
C ARG A 121 -18.85 -7.51 -13.34
N VAL A 122 -18.08 -6.66 -12.71
CA VAL A 122 -16.62 -6.68 -12.71
C VAL A 122 -16.05 -6.47 -11.30
N LEU A 123 -14.84 -6.97 -11.07
CA LEU A 123 -14.00 -6.40 -10.02
C LEU A 123 -13.57 -5.00 -10.46
N ARG A 124 -13.68 -4.01 -9.57
CA ARG A 124 -13.38 -2.60 -9.91
C ARG A 124 -11.97 -2.44 -10.45
N THR A 125 -11.83 -1.74 -11.58
CA THR A 125 -10.57 -1.53 -12.28
C THR A 125 -9.87 -0.22 -11.90
N HIS A 126 -10.59 0.67 -11.20
CA HIS A 126 -10.13 1.99 -10.75
C HIS A 126 -10.97 2.48 -9.56
N THR A 127 -10.43 3.44 -8.83
CA THR A 127 -11.09 4.03 -7.66
C THR A 127 -12.14 5.09 -8.03
N THR A 128 -12.09 5.68 -9.21
CA THR A 128 -13.07 6.66 -9.69
C THR A 128 -14.52 6.16 -9.61
N SER A 129 -14.74 4.86 -9.77
CA SER A 129 -16.08 4.24 -9.63
C SER A 129 -16.68 4.43 -8.22
N MET A 130 -15.87 4.80 -7.24
CA MET A 130 -16.35 5.08 -5.88
C MET A 130 -17.18 6.37 -5.80
N TRP A 131 -17.02 7.31 -6.75
CA TRP A 131 -17.86 8.54 -6.81
C TRP A 131 -19.34 8.21 -6.92
N LEU A 132 -19.70 7.06 -7.52
CA LEU A 132 -21.07 6.62 -7.61
C LEU A 132 -21.77 6.62 -6.25
N TYR A 133 -21.15 5.99 -5.26
CA TYR A 133 -21.71 5.88 -3.90
C TYR A 133 -21.76 7.24 -3.21
N TYR A 134 -20.68 7.99 -3.28
CA TYR A 134 -20.55 9.27 -2.57
C TYR A 134 -21.49 10.34 -3.16
N LEU A 135 -21.46 10.56 -4.47
CA LEU A 135 -22.24 11.62 -5.10
C LEU A 135 -23.74 11.33 -5.19
N THR A 136 -24.14 10.04 -5.15
CA THR A 136 -25.58 9.67 -5.12
C THR A 136 -26.15 9.57 -3.71
N ASP A 137 -25.33 9.68 -2.67
CA ASP A 137 -25.78 9.67 -1.27
C ASP A 137 -26.60 10.94 -0.96
N PRO A 138 -27.87 10.80 -0.52
CA PRO A 138 -28.71 11.96 -0.22
C PRO A 138 -28.16 12.88 0.88
N ASP A 139 -27.45 12.33 1.86
CA ASP A 139 -26.83 13.12 2.94
C ASP A 139 -25.65 13.93 2.43
N VAL A 140 -24.85 13.38 1.50
CA VAL A 140 -23.76 14.08 0.83
C VAL A 140 -24.30 15.19 -0.10
N GLN A 141 -25.36 14.91 -0.87
CA GLN A 141 -26.01 15.92 -1.72
C GLN A 141 -26.61 17.06 -0.86
N LYS A 142 -27.22 16.72 0.27
CA LYS A 142 -27.70 17.72 1.23
C LYS A 142 -26.53 18.56 1.76
N LEU A 143 -25.43 17.94 2.18
CA LEU A 143 -24.24 18.62 2.66
C LEU A 143 -23.67 19.58 1.58
N LEU A 144 -23.59 19.11 0.31
CA LEU A 144 -23.17 19.93 -0.82
C LEU A 144 -24.06 21.18 -0.98
N SER A 145 -25.39 20.99 -0.88
CA SER A 145 -26.35 22.11 -1.01
C SER A 145 -26.22 23.13 0.12
N GLU A 146 -25.99 22.70 1.35
CA GLU A 146 -25.89 23.52 2.56
C GLU A 146 -24.53 24.20 2.69
N ARG A 147 -23.45 23.43 2.59
CA ARG A 147 -22.05 23.91 2.77
C ARG A 147 -21.51 24.59 1.52
N GLY A 148 -22.04 24.23 0.34
CA GLY A 148 -21.62 24.73 -0.97
C GLY A 148 -20.36 24.06 -1.50
N TRP A 149 -19.85 23.03 -0.85
CA TRP A 149 -18.76 22.17 -1.31
C TRP A 149 -18.73 20.84 -0.56
N ILE A 150 -18.15 19.83 -1.21
CA ILE A 150 -17.80 18.52 -0.64
C ILE A 150 -16.45 18.11 -1.18
N GLY A 151 -15.77 17.22 -0.46
CA GLY A 151 -14.54 16.56 -0.91
C GLY A 151 -14.45 15.17 -0.34
N GLU A 152 -13.91 14.26 -1.12
CA GLU A 152 -13.63 12.90 -0.69
C GLU A 152 -12.24 12.43 -1.12
N LEU A 153 -11.68 11.50 -0.36
CA LEU A 153 -10.56 10.65 -0.72
C LEU A 153 -11.01 9.21 -0.62
N CYS A 154 -10.89 8.47 -1.71
CA CYS A 154 -11.20 7.05 -1.71
C CYS A 154 -9.98 6.25 -2.16
N TYR A 155 -9.66 5.20 -1.42
CA TYR A 155 -8.52 4.35 -1.72
C TYR A 155 -8.80 2.89 -1.37
N GLY A 156 -8.07 2.01 -2.01
CA GLY A 156 -8.17 0.58 -1.80
C GLY A 156 -7.73 -0.24 -3.01
N LYS A 157 -7.98 -1.54 -2.94
CA LYS A 157 -7.63 -2.50 -3.98
C LYS A 157 -8.39 -2.23 -5.28
N VAL A 158 -7.68 -2.37 -6.38
CA VAL A 158 -8.22 -2.43 -7.75
C VAL A 158 -7.64 -3.65 -8.47
N TYR A 159 -8.31 -4.10 -9.55
CA TYR A 159 -8.06 -5.39 -10.16
C TYR A 159 -7.93 -5.25 -11.68
N ARG A 160 -6.80 -5.70 -12.23
CA ARG A 160 -6.56 -5.71 -13.68
C ARG A 160 -5.86 -6.99 -14.10
N LYS A 161 -6.16 -7.47 -15.30
CA LYS A 161 -5.43 -8.55 -15.93
C LYS A 161 -4.23 -7.97 -16.65
N ASP A 162 -3.19 -7.66 -15.90
CA ASP A 162 -1.94 -7.10 -16.42
C ASP A 162 -0.95 -8.18 -16.82
N GLU A 163 0.12 -7.79 -17.48
CA GLU A 163 1.30 -8.61 -17.74
C GLU A 163 1.94 -9.08 -16.42
N ILE A 164 2.79 -10.12 -16.51
CA ILE A 164 3.50 -10.64 -15.34
C ILE A 164 4.94 -10.14 -15.40
N ASP A 165 5.23 -9.04 -14.71
CA ASP A 165 6.57 -8.48 -14.60
C ASP A 165 6.84 -7.89 -13.19
N SER A 166 7.92 -7.12 -13.07
CA SER A 166 8.30 -6.48 -11.80
C SER A 166 7.45 -5.24 -11.43
N LYS A 167 6.60 -4.76 -12.34
CA LYS A 167 5.81 -3.53 -12.17
C LYS A 167 4.32 -3.76 -12.16
N HIS A 168 3.86 -4.95 -12.60
CA HIS A 168 2.46 -5.30 -12.74
C HIS A 168 2.08 -6.48 -11.84
N PHE A 169 0.95 -6.34 -11.18
CA PHE A 169 0.36 -7.36 -10.33
C PHE A 169 -1.16 -7.28 -10.47
N PRO A 170 -1.89 -8.39 -10.49
CA PRO A 170 -3.34 -8.40 -10.77
C PRO A 170 -4.17 -7.66 -9.73
N VAL A 171 -3.62 -7.37 -8.57
CA VAL A 171 -4.22 -6.56 -7.50
C VAL A 171 -3.21 -5.50 -7.09
N PHE A 172 -3.63 -4.25 -7.13
CA PHE A 172 -2.83 -3.12 -6.67
C PHE A 172 -3.76 -2.08 -6.02
N HIS A 173 -3.20 -0.99 -5.52
CA HIS A 173 -3.95 0.01 -4.79
C HIS A 173 -3.97 1.33 -5.56
N GLN A 174 -5.12 1.96 -5.58
CA GLN A 174 -5.25 3.33 -6.07
C GLN A 174 -5.80 4.24 -4.98
N ILE A 175 -5.49 5.50 -5.08
CA ILE A 175 -6.18 6.59 -4.41
C ILE A 175 -6.76 7.51 -5.46
N ASP A 176 -7.97 8.00 -5.19
CA ASP A 176 -8.69 8.98 -5.98
C ASP A 176 -9.14 10.10 -5.04
N GLY A 177 -9.08 11.33 -5.50
CA GLY A 177 -9.60 12.50 -4.78
C GLY A 177 -10.58 13.25 -5.64
N LEU A 178 -11.70 13.63 -5.05
CA LEU A 178 -12.77 14.39 -5.70
C LEU A 178 -13.12 15.61 -4.86
N TYR A 179 -13.24 16.76 -5.49
CA TYR A 179 -13.74 18.00 -4.90
C TYR A 179 -14.82 18.60 -5.78
N ILE A 180 -15.96 18.94 -5.20
CA ILE A 180 -17.08 19.59 -5.89
C ILE A 180 -17.46 20.85 -5.12
N GLN A 181 -17.67 21.95 -5.83
CA GLN A 181 -18.17 23.20 -5.24
C GLN A 181 -19.24 23.87 -6.11
N LYS A 182 -20.01 24.79 -5.52
CA LYS A 182 -20.90 25.69 -6.24
C LYS A 182 -20.11 26.64 -7.13
N ARG A 183 -20.54 26.81 -8.40
CA ARG A 183 -19.92 27.74 -9.37
C ARG A 183 -19.94 29.20 -8.88
N GLU A 184 -20.92 29.58 -8.05
CA GLU A 184 -20.97 30.91 -7.43
C GLU A 184 -19.76 31.21 -6.52
N LYS A 185 -19.03 30.18 -6.06
CA LYS A 185 -17.76 30.33 -5.33
C LYS A 185 -16.54 30.46 -6.25
N GLY A 186 -16.70 30.33 -7.53
CA GLY A 186 -15.67 30.36 -8.57
C GLY A 186 -15.68 29.09 -9.44
N GLU A 187 -15.23 29.23 -10.67
CA GLU A 187 -14.96 28.10 -11.54
C GLU A 187 -13.71 27.37 -11.07
N ILE A 188 -13.77 26.03 -11.12
CA ILE A 188 -12.59 25.19 -10.91
C ILE A 188 -11.76 25.17 -12.18
N THR A 189 -10.47 25.44 -12.07
CA THR A 189 -9.52 25.48 -13.17
C THR A 189 -8.47 24.38 -13.04
N LEU A 190 -7.72 24.13 -14.10
CA LEU A 190 -6.54 23.24 -14.01
C LEU A 190 -5.49 23.78 -13.04
N ASP A 191 -5.32 25.10 -12.92
CA ASP A 191 -4.34 25.69 -12.00
C ASP A 191 -4.68 25.38 -10.54
N ASP A 192 -5.97 25.35 -10.19
CA ASP A 192 -6.41 24.98 -8.84
C ASP A 192 -6.02 23.52 -8.54
N LEU A 193 -6.27 22.63 -9.51
CA LEU A 193 -5.94 21.23 -9.39
C LEU A 193 -4.42 20.98 -9.40
N GLN A 194 -3.67 21.64 -10.28
CA GLN A 194 -2.22 21.52 -10.38
C GLN A 194 -1.52 21.91 -9.06
N ARG A 195 -2.06 22.87 -8.33
CA ARG A 195 -1.57 23.20 -6.97
C ARG A 195 -1.72 22.00 -6.02
N VAL A 196 -2.88 21.34 -6.02
CA VAL A 196 -3.12 20.14 -5.19
C VAL A 196 -2.17 19.00 -5.60
N LEU A 197 -2.01 18.75 -6.90
CA LEU A 197 -1.10 17.72 -7.40
C LEU A 197 0.37 18.00 -7.01
N ALA A 198 0.78 19.27 -7.06
CA ALA A 198 2.11 19.69 -6.60
C ALA A 198 2.31 19.37 -5.13
N ASN A 199 1.30 19.64 -4.28
CA ASN A 199 1.34 19.32 -2.85
C ASN A 199 1.41 17.81 -2.59
N ILE A 200 0.69 17.00 -3.37
CA ILE A 200 0.77 15.52 -3.29
C ILE A 200 2.21 15.03 -3.56
N VAL A 201 2.82 15.46 -4.67
CA VAL A 201 4.18 14.99 -5.01
C VAL A 201 5.22 15.50 -4.02
N LYS A 202 5.05 16.70 -3.47
CA LYS A 202 5.92 17.25 -2.42
C LYS A 202 5.79 16.49 -1.10
N ALA A 203 4.58 16.15 -0.67
CA ALA A 203 4.34 15.35 0.53
C ALA A 203 5.04 13.98 0.45
N VAL A 204 4.94 13.31 -0.70
CA VAL A 204 5.54 11.98 -0.88
C VAL A 204 7.06 12.05 -1.11
N PHE A 205 7.54 12.96 -1.97
CA PHE A 205 8.92 12.96 -2.44
C PHE A 205 9.81 14.04 -1.78
N GLY A 206 9.24 15.02 -1.12
CA GLY A 206 9.90 16.15 -0.47
C GLY A 206 9.79 17.45 -1.27
N GLU A 207 10.03 18.58 -0.63
CA GLU A 207 9.84 19.92 -1.20
C GLU A 207 10.72 20.21 -2.43
N ASP A 208 11.89 19.61 -2.52
CA ASP A 208 12.86 19.84 -3.59
C ASP A 208 12.58 19.03 -4.86
N ILE A 209 11.48 18.24 -4.90
CA ILE A 209 11.13 17.42 -6.06
C ILE A 209 10.90 18.27 -7.31
N THR A 210 11.56 17.93 -8.39
CA THR A 210 11.33 18.56 -9.69
C THR A 210 10.17 17.88 -10.41
N TYR A 211 9.16 18.62 -10.80
CA TYR A 211 7.99 18.12 -11.51
C TYR A 211 7.58 19.02 -12.67
N LYS A 212 6.75 18.50 -13.55
CA LYS A 212 6.10 19.24 -14.65
C LYS A 212 4.69 18.72 -14.89
N PHE A 213 3.83 19.56 -15.47
CA PHE A 213 2.51 19.18 -15.92
C PHE A 213 2.50 18.97 -17.44
N LEU A 214 1.71 17.98 -17.87
CA LEU A 214 1.44 17.70 -19.28
C LEU A 214 -0.07 17.59 -19.48
N GLY A 215 -0.54 17.96 -20.67
CA GLY A 215 -1.93 17.67 -21.05
C GLY A 215 -2.16 16.17 -21.19
N ASP A 216 -3.36 15.74 -20.85
CA ASP A 216 -3.79 14.35 -20.98
C ASP A 216 -5.28 14.30 -21.36
N THR A 217 -5.84 13.10 -21.56
CA THR A 217 -7.25 12.89 -21.91
C THR A 217 -7.80 11.69 -21.16
N PHE A 218 -8.77 11.95 -20.28
CA PHE A 218 -9.50 10.89 -19.57
C PHE A 218 -11.01 11.00 -19.89
N PRO A 219 -11.75 9.88 -19.99
CA PRO A 219 -13.17 9.92 -20.35
C PRO A 219 -14.05 10.70 -19.37
N PHE A 220 -13.64 10.80 -18.11
CA PHE A 220 -14.42 11.37 -17.02
C PHE A 220 -13.98 12.77 -16.60
N THR A 221 -12.95 13.36 -17.24
CA THR A 221 -12.47 14.73 -16.98
C THR A 221 -12.22 15.50 -18.29
N ASP A 222 -12.49 16.82 -18.28
CA ASP A 222 -12.21 17.74 -19.37
C ASP A 222 -12.18 19.20 -18.84
N PRO A 223 -11.04 19.91 -18.93
CA PRO A 223 -9.74 19.48 -19.40
C PRO A 223 -9.03 18.53 -18.42
N SER A 224 -8.10 17.71 -18.97
CA SER A 224 -7.31 16.76 -18.19
C SER A 224 -5.83 17.09 -18.20
N THR A 225 -5.11 16.66 -17.18
CA THR A 225 -3.67 16.86 -16.99
C THR A 225 -3.05 15.66 -16.30
N GLN A 226 -1.74 15.51 -16.43
CA GLN A 226 -0.94 14.61 -15.61
C GLN A 226 0.25 15.34 -15.04
N ILE A 227 0.78 14.85 -13.92
CA ILE A 227 2.03 15.33 -13.34
C ILE A 227 3.11 14.27 -13.47
N GLU A 228 4.28 14.68 -13.96
CA GLU A 228 5.48 13.87 -13.98
C GLU A 228 6.51 14.43 -13.00
N ILE A 229 7.23 13.54 -12.32
CA ILE A 229 8.37 13.89 -11.47
C ILE A 229 9.68 13.49 -12.13
N LYS A 230 10.75 14.24 -11.85
CA LYS A 230 12.10 13.87 -12.25
C LYS A 230 12.71 12.95 -11.18
N TRP A 231 13.00 11.70 -11.55
CA TRP A 231 13.63 10.73 -10.67
C TRP A 231 14.89 10.16 -11.32
N GLY A 232 16.05 10.54 -10.79
CA GLY A 232 17.31 10.33 -11.48
C GLY A 232 17.33 11.05 -12.83
N ASP A 233 17.63 10.33 -13.91
CA ASP A 233 17.67 10.87 -15.28
C ASP A 233 16.35 10.72 -16.05
N LYS A 234 15.28 10.20 -15.40
CA LYS A 234 14.00 9.91 -16.06
C LYS A 234 12.88 10.80 -15.55
N TRP A 235 11.92 11.06 -16.43
CA TRP A 235 10.62 11.57 -16.07
C TRP A 235 9.66 10.41 -15.87
N LEU A 236 8.91 10.43 -14.77
CA LEU A 236 7.96 9.40 -14.39
C LEU A 236 6.59 10.05 -14.16
N GLU A 237 5.61 9.59 -14.92
CA GLU A 237 4.21 9.92 -14.65
C GLU A 237 3.78 9.32 -13.31
N VAL A 238 3.14 10.13 -12.48
CA VAL A 238 2.73 9.71 -11.12
C VAL A 238 1.24 9.89 -10.85
N VAL A 239 0.60 10.93 -11.37
CA VAL A 239 -0.82 11.23 -11.12
C VAL A 239 -1.51 11.72 -12.39
N GLY A 240 -2.65 11.14 -12.73
CA GLY A 240 -3.59 11.66 -13.72
C GLY A 240 -4.74 12.42 -13.04
N ALA A 241 -5.22 13.51 -13.64
CA ALA A 241 -6.20 14.40 -13.02
C ALA A 241 -6.96 15.25 -14.06
N GLY A 242 -8.02 15.92 -13.63
CA GLY A 242 -8.74 16.87 -14.50
C GLY A 242 -9.94 17.53 -13.82
N VAL A 243 -10.54 18.45 -14.54
CA VAL A 243 -11.86 19.01 -14.17
C VAL A 243 -12.92 17.96 -14.49
N VAL A 244 -13.82 17.69 -13.54
CA VAL A 244 -14.84 16.65 -13.70
C VAL A 244 -15.75 16.97 -14.89
N HIS A 245 -15.92 15.99 -15.77
CA HIS A 245 -16.71 16.17 -16.99
C HIS A 245 -18.19 16.40 -16.65
N LYS A 246 -18.83 17.39 -17.28
CA LYS A 246 -20.23 17.76 -17.03
C LYS A 246 -21.20 16.59 -17.10
N ASN A 247 -21.06 15.73 -18.12
CA ASN A 247 -21.93 14.56 -18.29
C ASN A 247 -21.81 13.57 -17.13
N VAL A 248 -20.64 13.45 -16.52
CA VAL A 248 -20.43 12.56 -15.35
C VAL A 248 -21.16 13.12 -14.13
N LEU A 249 -21.04 14.44 -13.87
CA LEU A 249 -21.79 15.11 -12.81
C LEU A 249 -23.31 14.88 -12.96
N GLU A 250 -23.85 15.13 -14.16
CA GLU A 250 -25.28 14.95 -14.45
C GLU A 250 -25.77 13.51 -14.23
N ARG A 251 -24.98 12.52 -14.67
CA ARG A 251 -25.30 11.10 -14.46
C ARG A 251 -25.28 10.70 -13.00
N LEU A 252 -24.47 11.37 -12.17
CA LEU A 252 -24.38 11.17 -10.74
C LEU A 252 -25.37 12.04 -9.94
N GLY A 253 -26.26 12.77 -10.62
CA GLY A 253 -27.32 13.57 -10.01
C GLY A 253 -26.86 14.95 -9.51
N ILE A 254 -25.69 15.40 -9.94
CA ILE A 254 -25.14 16.73 -9.62
C ILE A 254 -25.38 17.68 -10.80
N ASP A 255 -26.11 18.76 -10.58
CA ASP A 255 -26.43 19.80 -11.59
C ASP A 255 -25.15 20.52 -12.05
N SER A 256 -24.66 20.18 -13.24
CA SER A 256 -23.39 20.70 -13.79
C SER A 256 -23.43 22.21 -14.10
N GLU A 257 -24.61 22.81 -14.17
CA GLU A 257 -24.73 24.27 -14.33
C GLU A 257 -24.55 25.01 -12.99
N LYS A 258 -24.78 24.31 -11.87
CA LYS A 258 -24.61 24.87 -10.53
C LYS A 258 -23.30 24.51 -9.88
N TYR A 259 -22.73 23.36 -10.25
CA TYR A 259 -21.56 22.79 -9.60
C TYR A 259 -20.42 22.54 -10.59
N THR A 260 -19.21 22.62 -10.09
CA THR A 260 -17.97 22.30 -10.78
C THR A 260 -17.04 21.57 -9.83
N GLY A 261 -16.06 20.85 -10.35
CA GLY A 261 -15.14 20.12 -9.49
C GLY A 261 -13.90 19.65 -10.22
N TRP A 262 -12.94 19.18 -9.43
CA TRP A 262 -11.75 18.51 -9.93
C TRP A 262 -11.63 17.11 -9.32
N ALA A 263 -10.87 16.26 -10.02
CA ALA A 263 -10.54 14.95 -9.55
C ALA A 263 -9.12 14.55 -9.96
N PHE A 264 -8.51 13.67 -9.16
CA PHE A 264 -7.26 12.99 -9.48
C PHE A 264 -7.34 11.51 -9.10
N GLY A 265 -6.50 10.68 -9.72
CA GLY A 265 -6.38 9.28 -9.37
C GLY A 265 -5.04 8.69 -9.81
N PHE A 266 -4.49 7.76 -9.02
CA PHE A 266 -3.22 7.10 -9.35
C PHE A 266 -2.98 5.81 -8.58
N GLY A 267 -2.07 4.97 -9.12
CA GLY A 267 -1.57 3.77 -8.46
C GLY A 267 -0.53 4.09 -7.39
N ILE A 268 -0.76 3.63 -6.17
CA ILE A 268 0.07 3.97 -5.01
C ILE A 268 1.40 3.22 -5.04
N GLU A 269 1.39 1.96 -5.53
CA GLU A 269 2.60 1.14 -5.64
C GLU A 269 3.70 1.84 -6.42
N ARG A 270 3.37 2.55 -7.51
CA ARG A 270 4.37 3.28 -8.31
C ARG A 270 5.11 4.31 -7.48
N LEU A 271 4.40 5.08 -6.65
CA LEU A 271 5.02 6.08 -5.78
C LEU A 271 5.90 5.42 -4.71
N ALA A 272 5.37 4.38 -4.04
CA ALA A 272 6.10 3.64 -3.02
C ALA A 272 7.37 2.96 -3.58
N MET A 273 7.26 2.32 -4.75
CA MET A 273 8.42 1.70 -5.43
C MET A 273 9.53 2.72 -5.71
N VAL A 274 9.16 3.87 -6.24
CA VAL A 274 10.11 4.96 -6.55
C VAL A 274 10.70 5.54 -5.27
N LYS A 275 9.87 5.89 -4.30
CA LYS A 275 10.30 6.53 -3.05
C LYS A 275 11.19 5.64 -2.19
N MET A 276 10.88 4.34 -2.14
CA MET A 276 11.52 3.39 -1.23
C MET A 276 12.52 2.46 -1.93
N ASP A 277 12.84 2.70 -3.21
CA ASP A 277 13.76 1.90 -4.04
C ASP A 277 13.35 0.42 -4.12
N ILE A 278 12.04 0.15 -4.18
CA ILE A 278 11.49 -1.22 -4.27
C ILE A 278 11.51 -1.65 -5.75
N PRO A 279 12.29 -2.68 -6.12
CA PRO A 279 12.48 -3.05 -7.53
C PRO A 279 11.36 -3.90 -8.13
N ASP A 280 10.49 -4.47 -7.30
CA ASP A 280 9.49 -5.44 -7.73
C ASP A 280 8.22 -5.28 -6.90
N ILE A 281 7.08 -5.09 -7.57
CA ILE A 281 5.76 -4.88 -6.94
C ILE A 281 5.36 -6.02 -6.00
N ARG A 282 5.83 -7.25 -6.25
CA ARG A 282 5.53 -8.42 -5.42
C ARG A 282 6.10 -8.34 -4.02
N ILE A 283 7.09 -7.46 -3.78
CA ILE A 283 7.69 -7.22 -2.47
C ILE A 283 6.66 -6.65 -1.48
N PHE A 284 5.68 -5.87 -1.94
CA PHE A 284 4.61 -5.36 -1.07
C PHE A 284 3.75 -6.47 -0.44
N TRP A 285 3.68 -7.63 -1.11
CA TRP A 285 2.90 -8.79 -0.67
C TRP A 285 3.75 -9.82 0.08
N SER A 286 5.02 -9.50 0.35
CA SER A 286 5.92 -10.41 1.09
C SER A 286 5.49 -10.54 2.54
N GLU A 287 5.48 -11.79 3.03
CA GLU A 287 5.32 -12.12 4.44
C GLU A 287 6.66 -12.43 5.13
N ASP A 288 7.77 -12.35 4.39
CA ASP A 288 9.12 -12.58 4.93
C ASP A 288 9.47 -11.46 5.94
N PRO A 289 9.72 -11.80 7.23
CA PRO A 289 10.07 -10.79 8.24
C PRO A 289 11.31 -9.97 7.90
N ARG A 290 12.25 -10.52 7.11
CA ARG A 290 13.45 -9.80 6.67
C ARG A 290 13.13 -8.69 5.67
N VAL A 291 12.00 -8.81 4.97
CA VAL A 291 11.46 -7.79 4.06
C VAL A 291 10.60 -6.81 4.85
N THR A 292 9.60 -7.32 5.57
CA THR A 292 8.59 -6.47 6.23
C THR A 292 9.15 -5.57 7.30
N LYS A 293 10.13 -6.04 8.07
CA LYS A 293 10.80 -5.24 9.12
C LYS A 293 11.64 -4.06 8.59
N GLN A 294 11.94 -4.02 7.29
CA GLN A 294 12.66 -2.89 6.70
C GLN A 294 11.77 -1.65 6.57
N PHE A 295 10.46 -1.83 6.50
CA PHE A 295 9.50 -0.77 6.25
C PHE A 295 8.95 -0.23 7.57
N VAL A 296 9.51 0.87 8.05
CA VAL A 296 9.08 1.55 9.30
C VAL A 296 8.52 2.95 9.05
N SER A 297 8.76 3.53 7.87
CA SER A 297 8.23 4.82 7.41
C SER A 297 8.39 4.94 5.90
N LEU A 298 7.78 5.97 5.31
CA LEU A 298 7.93 6.29 3.88
C LEU A 298 9.39 6.56 3.46
N ASN A 299 10.27 6.93 4.39
CA ASN A 299 11.69 7.18 4.11
C ASN A 299 12.56 5.93 4.21
N SER A 300 12.01 4.78 4.57
CA SER A 300 12.73 3.49 4.53
C SER A 300 13.14 3.17 3.10
N LYS A 301 14.32 2.54 2.94
CA LYS A 301 14.81 2.08 1.65
C LYS A 301 14.89 0.56 1.65
N TYR A 302 14.43 -0.06 0.59
CA TYR A 302 14.50 -1.51 0.46
C TYR A 302 15.93 -1.97 0.20
N ALA A 303 16.35 -2.98 0.94
CA ALA A 303 17.58 -3.73 0.69
C ALA A 303 17.22 -5.18 0.33
N SER A 304 17.82 -5.69 -0.73
CA SER A 304 17.57 -7.06 -1.17
C SER A 304 17.92 -8.06 -0.10
N VAL A 305 17.00 -8.98 0.19
CA VAL A 305 17.26 -10.11 1.10
C VAL A 305 17.85 -11.28 0.32
N SER A 306 18.71 -12.04 0.99
CA SER A 306 19.33 -13.21 0.36
C SER A 306 18.28 -14.27 0.02
N LYS A 307 18.38 -14.84 -1.18
CA LYS A 307 17.59 -15.97 -1.66
C LYS A 307 18.16 -17.34 -1.27
N TYR A 308 19.35 -17.35 -0.67
CA TYR A 308 20.01 -18.59 -0.30
C TYR A 308 19.59 -19.06 1.09
N PRO A 309 19.60 -20.37 1.35
CA PRO A 309 19.21 -20.92 2.64
C PRO A 309 20.16 -20.50 3.74
N GLU A 310 19.60 -20.37 4.93
CA GLU A 310 20.38 -20.13 6.15
C GLU A 310 20.97 -21.41 6.69
N VAL A 311 22.05 -21.26 7.48
CA VAL A 311 22.60 -22.28 8.33
C VAL A 311 22.59 -21.75 9.77
N VAL A 312 21.87 -22.43 10.65
CA VAL A 312 21.69 -22.00 12.04
C VAL A 312 22.60 -22.79 12.96
N ARG A 313 23.22 -22.10 13.94
CA ARG A 313 23.99 -22.69 15.03
C ARG A 313 23.64 -22.02 16.33
N ASP A 314 23.58 -22.81 17.38
CA ASP A 314 23.38 -22.30 18.73
C ASP A 314 24.72 -22.41 19.49
N ILE A 315 25.05 -21.40 20.30
CA ILE A 315 26.19 -21.39 21.22
C ILE A 315 25.68 -21.12 22.63
N SER A 316 26.10 -21.95 23.57
CA SER A 316 25.80 -21.75 25.00
C SER A 316 27.07 -21.60 25.80
N PHE A 317 27.14 -20.62 26.69
CA PHE A 317 28.30 -20.38 27.50
C PHE A 317 27.94 -19.77 28.85
N ILE A 318 28.79 -20.07 29.85
CA ILE A 318 28.70 -19.51 31.21
C ILE A 318 29.79 -18.45 31.36
N VAL A 319 29.42 -17.28 31.84
CA VAL A 319 30.30 -16.14 31.97
C VAL A 319 29.97 -15.33 33.23
N SER A 320 30.86 -14.47 33.68
CA SER A 320 30.60 -13.55 34.77
C SER A 320 29.40 -12.65 34.49
N LYS A 321 28.53 -12.42 35.47
CA LYS A 321 27.42 -11.45 35.39
C LYS A 321 27.87 -10.03 35.04
N LYS A 322 29.15 -9.69 35.21
CA LYS A 322 29.75 -8.39 34.88
C LYS A 322 30.26 -8.29 33.44
N THR A 323 30.31 -9.41 32.71
CA THR A 323 30.83 -9.44 31.33
C THR A 323 29.83 -8.74 30.39
N SER A 324 30.34 -7.82 29.58
CA SER A 324 29.53 -7.16 28.55
C SER A 324 29.30 -8.09 27.35
N LEU A 325 28.02 -8.33 27.01
CA LEU A 325 27.66 -9.11 25.84
C LEU A 325 28.02 -8.42 24.50
N ASN A 326 28.29 -7.13 24.52
CA ASN A 326 28.73 -6.41 23.29
C ASN A 326 30.03 -7.05 22.75
N ARG A 327 30.90 -7.55 23.63
CA ARG A 327 32.13 -8.21 23.22
C ARG A 327 31.85 -9.52 22.46
N PHE A 328 30.82 -10.27 22.87
CA PHE A 328 30.37 -11.47 22.17
C PHE A 328 29.90 -11.10 20.73
N TYR A 329 29.09 -10.08 20.61
CA TYR A 329 28.63 -9.63 19.26
C TYR A 329 29.79 -9.17 18.38
N GLU A 330 30.82 -8.54 18.95
CA GLU A 330 32.03 -8.14 18.22
C GLU A 330 32.83 -9.36 17.75
N ILE A 331 32.98 -10.39 18.57
CA ILE A 331 33.63 -11.65 18.17
C ILE A 331 32.92 -12.29 17.00
N VAL A 332 31.60 -12.44 17.08
CA VAL A 332 30.81 -13.03 16.00
C VAL A 332 30.96 -12.22 14.70
N ARG A 333 30.85 -10.90 14.80
CA ARG A 333 30.98 -10.01 13.62
C ARG A 333 32.37 -10.07 13.01
N HIS A 334 33.40 -10.13 13.84
CA HIS A 334 34.79 -10.19 13.38
C HIS A 334 35.09 -11.49 12.62
N LEU A 335 34.62 -12.63 13.12
CA LEU A 335 34.92 -13.95 12.56
C LEU A 335 34.01 -14.35 11.39
N ALA A 336 32.72 -13.99 11.47
CA ALA A 336 31.76 -14.36 10.45
C ALA A 336 31.56 -13.26 9.36
N GLY A 337 31.88 -12.00 9.68
CA GLY A 337 31.74 -10.88 8.74
C GLY A 337 30.34 -10.77 8.16
N ASP A 338 30.27 -10.62 6.84
CA ASP A 338 28.97 -10.48 6.12
C ASP A 338 28.16 -11.78 6.03
N LEU A 339 28.69 -12.89 6.57
CA LEU A 339 27.94 -14.14 6.61
C LEU A 339 27.00 -14.25 7.82
N VAL A 340 27.11 -13.36 8.81
CA VAL A 340 26.17 -13.36 9.94
C VAL A 340 24.95 -12.48 9.60
N GLU A 341 23.78 -13.09 9.56
CA GLU A 341 22.51 -12.38 9.32
C GLU A 341 21.87 -11.93 10.63
N GLU A 342 21.87 -12.79 11.67
CA GLU A 342 21.23 -12.51 12.94
C GLU A 342 21.97 -13.21 14.09
N VAL A 343 21.99 -12.57 15.25
CA VAL A 343 22.41 -13.16 16.54
C VAL A 343 21.32 -12.84 17.56
N ALA A 344 20.60 -13.87 17.97
CA ALA A 344 19.49 -13.74 18.91
C ALA A 344 19.78 -14.49 20.21
N MET A 345 19.60 -13.83 21.36
CA MET A 345 19.63 -14.50 22.66
C MET A 345 18.34 -15.32 22.81
N THR A 346 18.48 -16.64 22.97
CA THR A 346 17.36 -17.57 23.07
C THR A 346 17.10 -17.99 24.52
N ASP A 347 18.12 -17.94 25.38
CA ASP A 347 17.97 -18.28 26.78
C ASP A 347 19.00 -17.53 27.65
N GLU A 348 18.56 -17.17 28.86
CA GLU A 348 19.37 -16.60 29.93
C GLU A 348 19.01 -17.31 31.23
N TYR A 349 19.99 -17.99 31.87
CA TYR A 349 19.71 -18.80 33.02
C TYR A 349 20.74 -18.57 34.13
N GLU A 350 20.25 -18.40 35.36
CA GLU A 350 21.05 -18.25 36.58
C GLU A 350 20.81 -19.43 37.52
N ASN A 351 21.90 -19.96 38.09
CA ASN A 351 21.82 -20.96 39.11
C ASN A 351 23.11 -20.92 39.96
N ASP A 352 23.00 -20.38 41.17
CA ASP A 352 24.12 -20.14 42.05
C ASP A 352 24.79 -21.45 42.52
N GLU A 353 24.04 -22.55 42.64
CA GLU A 353 24.60 -23.86 43.04
C GLU A 353 25.43 -24.50 41.92
N LYS A 354 25.05 -24.26 40.65
CA LYS A 354 25.72 -24.85 39.48
C LYS A 354 26.86 -23.98 38.95
N PHE A 355 26.70 -22.66 38.96
CA PHE A 355 27.63 -21.74 38.30
C PHE A 355 28.40 -20.84 39.25
N GLY A 356 27.94 -20.75 40.51
CA GLY A 356 28.41 -19.76 41.49
C GLY A 356 27.60 -18.45 41.39
N ALA A 357 27.55 -17.67 42.45
CA ALA A 357 26.71 -16.49 42.60
C ALA A 357 27.01 -15.36 41.59
N ASP A 358 28.23 -15.31 41.05
CA ASP A 358 28.71 -14.25 40.15
C ASP A 358 28.66 -14.63 38.67
N ARG A 359 28.12 -15.79 38.30
CA ARG A 359 28.09 -16.30 36.92
C ARG A 359 26.69 -16.64 36.48
N LYS A 360 26.45 -16.56 35.17
CA LYS A 360 25.23 -16.98 34.52
C LYS A 360 25.48 -17.58 33.13
N SER A 361 24.52 -18.34 32.66
CA SER A 361 24.53 -18.99 31.35
C SER A 361 23.73 -18.19 30.36
N TYR A 362 24.26 -18.03 29.17
CA TYR A 362 23.56 -17.50 28.00
C TYR A 362 23.54 -18.51 26.87
N THR A 363 22.45 -18.53 26.12
CA THR A 363 22.35 -19.28 24.88
C THR A 363 21.97 -18.32 23.76
N PHE A 364 22.75 -18.33 22.69
CA PHE A 364 22.51 -17.53 21.50
C PHE A 364 22.32 -18.41 20.29
N ARG A 365 21.40 -18.00 19.44
CA ARG A 365 21.23 -18.51 18.09
C ARG A 365 21.92 -17.59 17.11
N ILE A 366 22.78 -18.14 16.25
CA ILE A 366 23.49 -17.43 15.20
C ILE A 366 22.98 -17.94 13.86
N VAL A 367 22.46 -17.04 13.03
CA VAL A 367 22.00 -17.33 11.68
C VAL A 367 23.08 -16.87 10.70
N TYR A 368 23.63 -17.84 9.97
CA TYR A 368 24.61 -17.60 8.90
C TYR A 368 23.95 -17.69 7.54
N ARG A 369 24.21 -16.71 6.66
CA ARG A 369 23.69 -16.68 5.29
C ARG A 369 24.63 -15.89 4.39
N SER A 370 24.77 -16.32 3.14
CA SER A 370 25.45 -15.53 2.11
C SER A 370 24.45 -14.89 1.15
N HIS A 371 24.77 -13.71 0.65
CA HIS A 371 24.02 -13.06 -0.44
C HIS A 371 24.36 -13.61 -1.84
N GLU A 372 25.46 -14.35 -1.96
CA GLU A 372 26.03 -14.76 -3.25
C GLU A 372 25.82 -16.26 -3.55
N ARG A 373 25.79 -17.11 -2.52
CA ARG A 373 25.76 -18.57 -2.69
C ARG A 373 25.18 -19.30 -1.48
N THR A 374 24.85 -20.58 -1.64
CA THR A 374 24.54 -21.47 -0.52
C THR A 374 25.82 -21.75 0.29
N LEU A 375 25.72 -21.66 1.63
CA LEU A 375 26.77 -22.03 2.56
C LEU A 375 26.76 -23.54 2.81
N THR A 376 27.93 -24.14 2.94
CA THR A 376 28.02 -25.55 3.39
C THR A 376 28.07 -25.63 4.91
N ASN A 377 27.64 -26.76 5.45
CA ASN A 377 27.72 -27.02 6.89
C ASN A 377 29.17 -27.03 7.41
N GLU A 378 30.12 -27.57 6.63
CA GLU A 378 31.54 -27.64 6.98
C GLU A 378 32.13 -26.21 7.13
N GLU A 379 31.80 -25.36 6.18
CA GLU A 379 32.26 -23.98 6.19
C GLU A 379 31.73 -23.21 7.42
N VAL A 380 30.42 -23.32 7.69
CA VAL A 380 29.81 -22.69 8.86
C VAL A 380 30.34 -23.28 10.17
N ASN A 381 30.49 -24.60 10.25
CA ASN A 381 31.06 -25.27 11.43
C ASN A 381 32.47 -24.74 11.77
N LYS A 382 33.30 -24.52 10.73
CA LYS A 382 34.65 -23.97 10.95
C LYS A 382 34.58 -22.57 11.55
N ILE A 383 33.76 -21.68 11.01
CA ILE A 383 33.59 -20.33 11.55
C ILE A 383 33.02 -20.38 12.97
N HIS A 384 32.02 -21.22 13.20
CA HIS A 384 31.34 -21.34 14.49
C HIS A 384 32.30 -21.86 15.57
N SER A 385 33.15 -22.86 15.27
CA SER A 385 34.16 -23.36 16.19
C SER A 385 35.20 -22.30 16.54
N GLU A 386 35.55 -21.41 15.61
CA GLU A 386 36.43 -20.27 15.94
C GLU A 386 35.71 -19.25 16.85
N VAL A 387 34.40 -19.04 16.69
CA VAL A 387 33.60 -18.21 17.60
C VAL A 387 33.56 -18.82 18.99
N GLU A 388 33.27 -20.12 19.12
CA GLU A 388 33.28 -20.83 20.40
C GLU A 388 34.63 -20.69 21.11
N LYS A 389 35.73 -20.92 20.41
CA LYS A 389 37.07 -20.78 20.91
C LYS A 389 37.35 -19.36 21.41
N MET A 390 37.09 -18.36 20.59
CA MET A 390 37.35 -16.96 20.92
C MET A 390 36.49 -16.47 22.10
N VAL A 391 35.24 -16.93 22.20
CA VAL A 391 34.33 -16.67 23.33
C VAL A 391 34.95 -17.23 24.63
N GLY A 392 35.48 -18.45 24.60
CA GLY A 392 36.18 -19.05 25.73
C GLY A 392 37.41 -18.23 26.15
N GLU A 393 38.26 -17.87 25.17
CA GLU A 393 39.55 -17.20 25.45
C GLU A 393 39.37 -15.73 25.87
N ASP A 394 38.53 -14.97 25.14
CA ASP A 394 38.45 -13.51 25.31
C ASP A 394 37.46 -13.07 26.40
N LEU A 395 36.37 -13.82 26.61
CA LEU A 395 35.40 -13.55 27.68
C LEU A 395 35.67 -14.33 28.97
N GLY A 396 36.65 -15.26 28.95
CA GLY A 396 36.85 -16.20 30.06
C GLY A 396 35.61 -17.06 30.30
N ALA A 397 34.89 -17.37 29.25
CA ALA A 397 33.62 -18.09 29.28
C ALA A 397 33.87 -19.61 29.24
N GLU A 398 33.00 -20.37 29.89
CA GLU A 398 32.91 -21.83 29.75
C GLU A 398 31.87 -22.14 28.66
N VAL A 399 32.33 -22.47 27.45
CA VAL A 399 31.48 -22.84 26.32
C VAL A 399 30.98 -24.27 26.48
N ARG A 400 29.73 -24.56 26.13
CA ARG A 400 29.07 -25.86 26.32
C ARG A 400 28.53 -26.41 25.00
#